data_9f78d33fc05152708882b46b30f11d7c
#
_entry.id   9f78d33fc05152708882b46b30f11d7c
#
_cell.length_a   1.000
_cell.length_b   1.000
_cell.length_c   1.000
_cell.angle_alpha   90.00
_cell.angle_beta   90.00
_cell.angle_gamma   90.00
#
_symmetry.space_group_name_H-M   'P 1'
#
loop_
_entity.id
_entity.type
_entity.pdbx_description
1 polymer ?
#
loop_
_entity_poly.entity_id
_entity_poly.type
_entity_poly.pdbx_seq_one_letter_code
_entity_poly.pdbx_strand_id
1 'polypeptide(L)'
;PVLMSKPCIICVAITGSVPQKTDNPAVPITISEQIESTQAAFEAGASIAHCHVRLEDGTPTSDPERFARLMEGLKQHCPDMIIQLSTGGRSGAGHERGKMLPLQPDMASLAVGSNNFPTRIYENPPNLVDWLANEMITYNIKPEIEAFDLSHIHQAALMNKDGRLKGRLYVQFVMGVKNAMPVDKDVFDYYIKTVERLLPNADWCAAGIGKNQIIVNEWCVA
;
A
#
# COMPACT_ATOMS: atom_id res chain seq x y z
N PRO A 1 22.90 -24.01 -17.39
CA PRO A 1 21.67 -23.82 -16.64
C PRO A 1 21.35 -22.32 -16.58
N VAL A 2 20.27 -21.91 -17.24
CA VAL A 2 19.75 -20.55 -17.07
C VAL A 2 19.32 -20.47 -15.62
N LEU A 3 19.99 -19.66 -14.82
CA LEU A 3 19.51 -19.28 -13.50
C LEU A 3 18.17 -18.60 -13.71
N MET A 4 17.08 -19.32 -13.44
CA MET A 4 15.76 -18.72 -13.44
C MET A 4 15.74 -17.66 -12.34
N SER A 5 15.74 -16.39 -12.71
CA SER A 5 15.55 -15.30 -11.77
C SER A 5 14.21 -15.48 -11.07
N LYS A 6 14.16 -15.25 -9.76
CA LYS A 6 12.89 -15.26 -9.03
C LYS A 6 11.96 -14.20 -9.66
N PRO A 7 10.67 -14.50 -9.86
CA PRO A 7 9.73 -13.51 -10.37
C PRO A 7 9.65 -12.33 -9.38
N CYS A 8 9.57 -11.11 -9.92
CA CYS A 8 9.40 -9.89 -9.14
C CYS A 8 7.94 -9.48 -9.14
N ILE A 9 7.39 -9.21 -7.95
CA ILE A 9 6.04 -8.65 -7.81
C ILE A 9 6.13 -7.14 -8.09
N ILE A 10 5.34 -6.67 -9.07
CA ILE A 10 5.26 -5.25 -9.41
C ILE A 10 3.92 -4.71 -8.91
N CYS A 11 3.98 -3.84 -7.91
CA CYS A 11 2.82 -3.11 -7.40
C CYS A 11 2.85 -1.69 -7.97
N VAL A 12 1.77 -1.28 -8.62
CA VAL A 12 1.63 0.07 -9.14
C VAL A 12 0.69 0.90 -8.24
N ALA A 13 1.15 2.08 -7.83
CA ALA A 13 0.36 3.06 -7.08
C ALA A 13 0.02 4.22 -8.01
N ILE A 14 -1.18 4.22 -8.58
CA ILE A 14 -1.54 5.07 -9.71
C ILE A 14 -1.74 6.53 -9.31
N THR A 15 -2.40 6.80 -8.19
CA THR A 15 -2.89 8.15 -7.86
C THR A 15 -2.28 8.67 -6.56
N GLY A 16 -2.29 7.85 -5.51
CA GLY A 16 -1.95 8.32 -4.17
C GLY A 16 -2.97 9.34 -3.62
N SER A 17 -2.61 10.01 -2.55
CA SER A 17 -3.49 10.96 -1.85
C SER A 17 -3.01 12.43 -1.91
N VAL A 18 -1.81 12.70 -2.39
CA VAL A 18 -1.22 14.04 -2.37
C VAL A 18 -1.15 14.70 -3.75
N PRO A 19 -0.63 14.06 -4.82
CA PRO A 19 -0.44 14.73 -6.10
C PRO A 19 -1.75 15.20 -6.71
N GLN A 20 -1.70 16.37 -7.34
CA GLN A 20 -2.82 16.99 -8.06
C GLN A 20 -2.44 17.20 -9.53
N LYS A 21 -3.43 17.46 -10.39
CA LYS A 21 -3.17 17.80 -11.81
C LYS A 21 -2.36 19.08 -11.99
N THR A 22 -2.35 19.96 -11.00
CA THR A 22 -1.48 21.15 -10.96
C THR A 22 -0.02 20.79 -10.75
N ASP A 23 0.28 19.68 -10.10
CA ASP A 23 1.64 19.18 -9.90
C ASP A 23 2.13 18.44 -11.15
N ASN A 24 1.25 17.63 -11.73
CA ASN A 24 1.49 16.92 -12.98
C ASN A 24 0.13 16.62 -13.63
N PRO A 25 -0.14 17.14 -14.83
CA PRO A 25 -1.43 16.95 -15.52
C PRO A 25 -1.75 15.46 -15.83
N ALA A 26 -0.74 14.59 -15.80
CA ALA A 26 -0.93 13.15 -16.02
C ALA A 26 -1.45 12.40 -14.78
N VAL A 27 -1.55 13.03 -13.60
CA VAL A 27 -2.11 12.38 -12.39
C VAL A 27 -3.55 11.96 -12.64
N PRO A 28 -3.88 10.65 -12.56
CA PRO A 28 -5.25 10.19 -12.78
C PRO A 28 -6.12 10.46 -11.54
N ILE A 29 -7.12 11.30 -11.70
CA ILE A 29 -8.04 11.70 -10.61
C ILE A 29 -9.41 11.02 -10.76
N THR A 30 -9.97 11.02 -11.98
CA THR A 30 -11.26 10.40 -12.23
C THR A 30 -11.16 8.87 -12.27
N ILE A 31 -12.27 8.19 -12.02
CA ILE A 31 -12.32 6.72 -12.09
C ILE A 31 -11.89 6.23 -13.48
N SER A 32 -12.32 6.88 -14.55
CA SER A 32 -11.92 6.54 -15.91
C SER A 32 -10.42 6.67 -16.14
N GLU A 33 -9.82 7.79 -15.72
CA GLU A 33 -8.36 8.00 -15.81
C GLU A 33 -7.59 6.95 -15.00
N GLN A 34 -8.10 6.58 -13.82
CA GLN A 34 -7.46 5.56 -12.96
C GLN A 34 -7.52 4.18 -13.59
N ILE A 35 -8.65 3.81 -14.21
CA ILE A 35 -8.79 2.54 -14.94
C ILE A 35 -7.82 2.49 -16.11
N GLU A 36 -7.76 3.54 -16.94
CA GLU A 36 -6.87 3.63 -18.09
C GLU A 36 -5.41 3.52 -17.68
N SER A 37 -4.99 4.28 -16.67
CA SER A 37 -3.62 4.26 -16.17
C SER A 37 -3.24 2.91 -15.55
N THR A 38 -4.16 2.27 -14.84
CA THR A 38 -3.96 0.93 -14.27
C THR A 38 -3.86 -0.12 -15.36
N GLN A 39 -4.68 -0.03 -16.40
CA GLN A 39 -4.62 -0.95 -17.54
C GLN A 39 -3.26 -0.86 -18.25
N ALA A 40 -2.75 0.35 -18.47
CA ALA A 40 -1.43 0.52 -19.08
C ALA A 40 -0.32 -0.12 -18.21
N ALA A 41 -0.40 0.01 -16.90
CA ALA A 41 0.53 -0.64 -15.99
C ALA A 41 0.38 -2.17 -15.97
N PHE A 42 -0.84 -2.68 -16.03
CA PHE A 42 -1.15 -4.11 -16.14
C PHE A 42 -0.56 -4.71 -17.42
N GLU A 43 -0.74 -4.07 -18.56
CA GLU A 43 -0.17 -4.48 -19.84
C GLU A 43 1.36 -4.44 -19.84
N ALA A 44 1.95 -3.56 -19.03
CA ALA A 44 3.40 -3.50 -18.80
C ALA A 44 3.92 -4.53 -17.79
N GLY A 45 3.05 -5.32 -17.16
CA GLY A 45 3.42 -6.43 -16.26
C GLY A 45 3.18 -6.19 -14.77
N ALA A 46 2.49 -5.11 -14.38
CA ALA A 46 2.09 -4.94 -12.98
C ALA A 46 1.06 -5.99 -12.56
N SER A 47 1.21 -6.52 -11.34
CA SER A 47 0.34 -7.58 -10.80
C SER A 47 -0.54 -7.11 -9.64
N ILE A 48 -0.18 -6.01 -8.97
CA ILE A 48 -0.96 -5.40 -7.88
C ILE A 48 -1.24 -3.95 -8.23
N ALA A 49 -2.50 -3.51 -8.08
CA ALA A 49 -2.88 -2.10 -8.14
C ALA A 49 -3.21 -1.60 -6.74
N HIS A 50 -2.42 -0.65 -6.24
CA HIS A 50 -2.69 0.08 -5.00
C HIS A 50 -3.54 1.30 -5.32
N CYS A 51 -4.77 1.32 -4.83
CA CYS A 51 -5.82 2.23 -5.26
C CYS A 51 -6.18 3.25 -4.18
N HIS A 52 -6.26 4.51 -4.60
CA HIS A 52 -6.90 5.61 -3.90
C HIS A 52 -8.00 6.17 -4.77
N VAL A 53 -9.05 6.71 -4.18
CA VAL A 53 -10.09 7.44 -4.93
C VAL A 53 -10.17 8.89 -4.49
N ARG A 54 -10.61 9.74 -5.37
CA ARG A 54 -10.71 11.20 -5.21
C ARG A 54 -12.11 11.68 -5.53
N LEU A 55 -12.52 12.77 -4.90
CA LEU A 55 -13.66 13.54 -5.35
C LEU A 55 -13.33 14.26 -6.67
N GLU A 56 -14.35 14.89 -7.30
CA GLU A 56 -14.18 15.59 -8.58
C GLU A 56 -13.17 16.75 -8.51
N ASP A 57 -13.03 17.37 -7.33
CA ASP A 57 -12.06 18.44 -7.07
C ASP A 57 -10.65 17.92 -6.75
N GLY A 58 -10.44 16.61 -6.77
CA GLY A 58 -9.18 15.95 -6.42
C GLY A 58 -8.97 15.67 -4.94
N THR A 59 -9.92 15.99 -4.07
CA THR A 59 -9.84 15.70 -2.63
C THR A 59 -9.84 14.18 -2.40
N PRO A 60 -8.91 13.63 -1.59
CA PRO A 60 -8.94 12.21 -1.20
C PRO A 60 -10.24 11.85 -0.47
N THR A 61 -10.75 10.66 -0.74
CA THR A 61 -11.95 10.16 -0.08
C THR A 61 -11.86 8.65 0.15
N SER A 62 -12.62 8.15 1.13
CA SER A 62 -12.83 6.71 1.37
C SER A 62 -14.22 6.24 0.92
N ASP A 63 -14.86 6.98 0.01
CA ASP A 63 -16.19 6.68 -0.48
C ASP A 63 -16.29 5.26 -1.08
N PRO A 64 -17.09 4.36 -0.49
CA PRO A 64 -17.23 2.99 -0.97
C PRO A 64 -17.79 2.89 -2.39
N GLU A 65 -18.67 3.79 -2.79
CA GLU A 65 -19.26 3.77 -4.14
C GLU A 65 -18.18 4.05 -5.20
N ARG A 66 -17.28 5.00 -4.95
CA ARG A 66 -16.18 5.30 -5.86
C ARG A 66 -15.20 4.13 -5.94
N PHE A 67 -14.87 3.52 -4.82
CA PHE A 67 -14.05 2.31 -4.82
C PHE A 67 -14.72 1.14 -5.56
N ALA A 68 -16.03 0.94 -5.38
CA ALA A 68 -16.77 -0.11 -6.08
C ALA A 68 -16.72 0.09 -7.61
N ARG A 69 -16.92 1.31 -8.09
CA ARG A 69 -16.81 1.63 -9.54
C ARG A 69 -15.39 1.40 -10.08
N LEU A 70 -14.37 1.79 -9.31
CA LEU A 70 -12.99 1.53 -9.69
C LEU A 70 -12.72 0.03 -9.77
N MET A 71 -13.10 -0.74 -8.74
CA MET A 71 -12.92 -2.20 -8.72
C MET A 71 -13.62 -2.89 -9.89
N GLU A 72 -14.85 -2.48 -10.22
CA GLU A 72 -15.60 -3.00 -11.36
C GLU A 72 -14.83 -2.79 -12.68
N GLY A 73 -14.37 -1.56 -12.92
CA GLY A 73 -13.59 -1.23 -14.11
C GLY A 73 -12.26 -1.97 -14.18
N LEU A 74 -11.56 -2.13 -13.05
CA LEU A 74 -10.31 -2.89 -13.02
C LEU A 74 -10.53 -4.39 -13.28
N LYS A 75 -11.59 -4.98 -12.74
CA LYS A 75 -11.95 -6.39 -13.03
C LYS A 75 -12.26 -6.61 -14.51
N GLN A 76 -12.87 -5.61 -15.17
CA GLN A 76 -13.19 -5.68 -16.59
C GLN A 76 -11.96 -5.53 -17.49
N HIS A 77 -11.05 -4.59 -17.18
CA HIS A 77 -9.95 -4.18 -18.04
C HIS A 77 -8.60 -4.77 -17.66
N CYS A 78 -8.44 -5.24 -16.43
CA CYS A 78 -7.21 -5.81 -15.88
C CYS A 78 -7.52 -7.18 -15.25
N PRO A 79 -7.90 -8.19 -16.03
CA PRO A 79 -8.25 -9.50 -15.49
C PRO A 79 -7.06 -10.10 -14.73
N ASP A 80 -7.35 -10.73 -13.61
CA ASP A 80 -6.37 -11.36 -12.71
C ASP A 80 -5.43 -10.39 -11.96
N MET A 81 -5.61 -9.06 -12.12
CA MET A 81 -4.87 -8.09 -11.32
C MET A 81 -5.35 -8.11 -9.88
N ILE A 82 -4.41 -8.14 -8.93
CA ILE A 82 -4.71 -8.03 -7.51
C ILE A 82 -5.08 -6.59 -7.19
N ILE A 83 -6.27 -6.38 -6.63
CA ILE A 83 -6.77 -5.05 -6.27
C ILE A 83 -6.53 -4.82 -4.78
N GLN A 84 -5.75 -3.80 -4.46
CA GLN A 84 -5.47 -3.35 -3.12
C GLN A 84 -6.07 -1.96 -2.91
N LEU A 85 -6.89 -1.79 -1.88
CA LEU A 85 -7.47 -0.49 -1.51
C LEU A 85 -6.69 0.15 -0.36
N SER A 86 -6.45 1.46 -0.46
CA SER A 86 -5.81 2.22 0.60
C SER A 86 -6.75 2.50 1.76
N THR A 87 -6.28 2.26 2.98
CA THR A 87 -6.92 2.73 4.22
C THR A 87 -6.26 3.99 4.78
N GLY A 88 -5.65 4.80 3.92
CA GLY A 88 -4.86 5.97 4.31
C GLY A 88 -5.66 7.07 5.02
N GLY A 89 -5.02 7.74 5.98
CA GLY A 89 -5.65 8.75 6.83
C GLY A 89 -5.94 10.10 6.18
N ARG A 90 -5.49 10.33 4.92
CA ARG A 90 -5.86 11.55 4.17
C ARG A 90 -7.27 11.46 3.58
N SER A 91 -7.82 10.26 3.45
CA SER A 91 -9.15 9.99 2.90
C SER A 91 -10.25 10.00 3.96
N GLY A 92 -9.93 10.27 5.21
CA GLY A 92 -10.84 10.30 6.34
C GLY A 92 -10.14 9.99 7.65
N ALA A 93 -10.87 9.99 8.75
CA ALA A 93 -10.36 9.71 10.09
C ALA A 93 -11.09 8.52 10.74
N GLY A 94 -10.40 7.80 11.62
CA GLY A 94 -10.98 6.68 12.34
C GLY A 94 -11.58 5.62 11.41
N HIS A 95 -12.75 5.13 11.73
CA HIS A 95 -13.43 4.07 10.98
C HIS A 95 -13.84 4.45 9.53
N GLU A 96 -13.86 5.74 9.19
CA GLU A 96 -14.04 6.18 7.80
C GLU A 96 -13.01 5.54 6.86
N ARG A 97 -11.80 5.30 7.36
CA ARG A 97 -10.70 4.70 6.61
C ARG A 97 -10.95 3.25 6.17
N GLY A 98 -11.87 2.56 6.79
CA GLY A 98 -12.22 1.16 6.49
C GLY A 98 -13.62 0.96 5.89
N LYS A 99 -14.35 2.03 5.56
CA LYS A 99 -15.72 1.92 5.05
C LYS A 99 -15.87 1.06 3.78
N MET A 100 -14.83 0.97 2.96
CA MET A 100 -14.83 0.20 1.72
C MET A 100 -14.44 -1.26 1.89
N LEU A 101 -13.97 -1.69 3.06
CA LEU A 101 -13.53 -3.07 3.28
C LEU A 101 -14.63 -4.11 3.05
N PRO A 102 -15.94 -3.83 3.32
CA PRO A 102 -17.02 -4.74 2.95
C PRO A 102 -17.14 -5.04 1.44
N LEU A 103 -16.49 -4.27 0.57
CA LEU A 103 -16.38 -4.56 -0.87
C LEU A 103 -15.50 -5.78 -1.18
N GLN A 104 -14.78 -6.29 -0.18
CA GLN A 104 -13.91 -7.46 -0.28
C GLN A 104 -12.84 -7.35 -1.40
N PRO A 105 -12.01 -6.30 -1.41
CA PRO A 105 -10.84 -6.28 -2.28
C PRO A 105 -9.91 -7.44 -1.94
N ASP A 106 -9.00 -7.79 -2.85
CA ASP A 106 -8.00 -8.84 -2.60
C ASP A 106 -7.06 -8.46 -1.44
N MET A 107 -6.67 -7.19 -1.40
CA MET A 107 -5.78 -6.62 -0.39
C MET A 107 -6.27 -5.24 0.06
N ALA A 108 -5.78 -4.81 1.22
CA ALA A 108 -5.88 -3.43 1.68
C ALA A 108 -4.61 -3.04 2.45
N SER A 109 -4.22 -1.77 2.39
CA SER A 109 -3.08 -1.30 3.17
C SER A 109 -3.41 -1.22 4.65
N LEU A 110 -2.43 -1.51 5.50
CA LEU A 110 -2.54 -1.44 6.95
C LEU A 110 -1.27 -0.84 7.54
N ALA A 111 -1.34 0.42 7.97
CA ALA A 111 -0.30 1.01 8.79
C ALA A 111 -0.51 0.57 10.25
N VAL A 112 0.52 0.04 10.89
CA VAL A 112 0.42 -0.56 12.24
C VAL A 112 0.98 0.31 13.36
N GLY A 113 1.36 1.54 13.05
CA GLY A 113 1.85 2.53 14.00
C GLY A 113 1.79 3.94 13.44
N SER A 114 1.73 4.92 14.33
CA SER A 114 1.75 6.34 13.98
C SER A 114 3.17 6.80 13.63
N ASN A 115 3.27 7.76 12.73
CA ASN A 115 4.51 8.44 12.39
C ASN A 115 4.24 9.86 11.88
N ASN A 116 5.28 10.65 11.79
CA ASN A 116 5.17 11.99 11.22
C ASN A 116 5.22 11.94 9.70
N PHE A 117 4.28 12.67 9.08
CA PHE A 117 4.38 13.12 7.70
C PHE A 117 4.95 14.56 7.65
N PRO A 118 5.25 15.10 6.47
CA PRO A 118 5.87 16.43 6.38
C PRO A 118 5.11 17.55 7.09
N THR A 119 3.79 17.51 7.11
CA THR A 119 2.91 18.58 7.61
C THR A 119 1.85 18.11 8.59
N ARG A 120 1.83 16.82 8.94
CA ARG A 120 0.83 16.24 9.84
C ARG A 120 1.34 14.97 10.50
N ILE A 121 0.73 14.58 11.59
CA ILE A 121 0.87 13.24 12.15
C ILE A 121 0.02 12.28 11.30
N TYR A 122 0.60 11.16 10.90
CA TYR A 122 -0.15 10.03 10.38
C TYR A 122 -0.59 9.16 11.55
N GLU A 123 -1.80 9.38 12.00
CA GLU A 123 -2.33 8.75 13.20
C GLU A 123 -2.80 7.32 12.92
N ASN A 124 -2.19 6.37 13.61
CA ASN A 124 -2.58 4.96 13.61
C ASN A 124 -2.59 4.47 15.06
N PRO A 125 -3.57 4.91 15.87
CA PRO A 125 -3.67 4.49 17.26
C PRO A 125 -4.02 2.99 17.35
N PRO A 126 -3.56 2.29 18.41
CA PRO A 126 -3.70 0.84 18.53
C PRO A 126 -5.12 0.31 18.31
N ASN A 127 -6.12 0.98 18.85
CA ASN A 127 -7.53 0.58 18.70
C ASN A 127 -8.02 0.64 17.23
N LEU A 128 -7.57 1.62 16.48
CA LEU A 128 -7.90 1.72 15.04
C LEU A 128 -7.18 0.64 14.23
N VAL A 129 -5.91 0.39 14.53
CA VAL A 129 -5.13 -0.67 13.89
C VAL A 129 -5.79 -2.03 14.13
N ASP A 130 -6.18 -2.31 15.37
CA ASP A 130 -6.86 -3.56 15.72
C ASP A 130 -8.21 -3.70 15.01
N TRP A 131 -8.98 -2.63 14.92
CA TRP A 131 -10.25 -2.64 14.22
C TRP A 131 -10.07 -2.90 12.72
N LEU A 132 -9.15 -2.18 12.04
CA LEU A 132 -8.86 -2.39 10.62
C LEU A 132 -8.38 -3.82 10.35
N ALA A 133 -7.47 -4.35 11.18
CA ALA A 133 -6.98 -5.71 11.05
C ALA A 133 -8.11 -6.74 11.20
N ASN A 134 -9.01 -6.54 12.16
CA ASN A 134 -10.16 -7.41 12.36
C ASN A 134 -11.16 -7.35 11.19
N GLU A 135 -11.42 -6.17 10.63
CA GLU A 135 -12.25 -6.02 9.43
C GLU A 135 -11.63 -6.77 8.24
N MET A 136 -10.31 -6.69 8.06
CA MET A 136 -9.62 -7.43 7.00
C MET A 136 -9.73 -8.94 7.18
N ILE A 137 -9.66 -9.45 8.41
CA ILE A 137 -9.92 -10.87 8.69
C ILE A 137 -11.37 -11.24 8.36
N THR A 138 -12.32 -10.42 8.82
CA THR A 138 -13.77 -10.64 8.63
C THR A 138 -14.14 -10.73 7.16
N TYR A 139 -13.57 -9.88 6.32
CA TYR A 139 -13.85 -9.83 4.88
C TYR A 139 -12.86 -10.61 4.02
N ASN A 140 -11.98 -11.42 4.63
CA ASN A 140 -10.97 -12.22 3.94
C ASN A 140 -10.06 -11.38 3.02
N ILE A 141 -9.59 -10.25 3.52
CA ILE A 141 -8.71 -9.32 2.82
C ILE A 141 -7.28 -9.52 3.32
N LYS A 142 -6.31 -9.65 2.41
CA LYS A 142 -4.90 -9.71 2.76
C LYS A 142 -4.36 -8.31 3.06
N PRO A 143 -3.84 -8.03 4.27
CA PRO A 143 -3.21 -6.75 4.55
C PRO A 143 -1.85 -6.62 3.87
N GLU A 144 -1.54 -5.42 3.33
CA GLU A 144 -0.19 -4.97 3.09
C GLU A 144 0.23 -4.12 4.28
N ILE A 145 1.24 -4.57 5.02
CA ILE A 145 1.78 -3.84 6.16
C ILE A 145 2.67 -2.71 5.65
N GLU A 146 2.23 -1.48 5.77
CA GLU A 146 3.02 -0.30 5.42
C GLU A 146 3.97 0.06 6.57
N ALA A 147 5.25 -0.23 6.39
CA ALA A 147 6.28 0.07 7.37
C ALA A 147 6.98 1.39 7.04
N PHE A 148 6.58 2.47 7.72
CA PHE A 148 7.22 3.78 7.66
C PHE A 148 8.39 3.92 8.63
N ASP A 149 8.51 2.97 9.56
CA ASP A 149 9.51 2.92 10.61
C ASP A 149 9.82 1.46 10.93
N LEU A 150 11.04 1.19 11.42
CA LEU A 150 11.46 -0.17 11.77
C LEU A 150 10.57 -0.79 12.86
N SER A 151 10.07 0.02 13.79
CA SER A 151 9.15 -0.42 14.84
C SER A 151 7.85 -1.02 14.28
N HIS A 152 7.43 -0.62 13.07
CA HIS A 152 6.23 -1.16 12.43
C HIS A 152 6.42 -2.64 12.03
N ILE A 153 7.63 -3.07 11.70
CA ILE A 153 7.93 -4.49 11.43
C ILE A 153 7.83 -5.30 12.72
N HIS A 154 8.37 -4.78 13.83
CA HIS A 154 8.26 -5.40 15.14
C HIS A 154 6.80 -5.49 15.60
N GLN A 155 6.01 -4.45 15.37
CA GLN A 155 4.58 -4.44 15.69
C GLN A 155 3.82 -5.46 14.85
N ALA A 156 4.08 -5.56 13.55
CA ALA A 156 3.48 -6.56 12.67
C ALA A 156 3.82 -7.99 13.12
N ALA A 157 5.05 -8.23 13.54
CA ALA A 157 5.48 -9.52 14.07
C ALA A 157 4.73 -9.88 15.37
N LEU A 158 4.53 -8.92 16.28
CA LEU A 158 3.75 -9.11 17.49
C LEU A 158 2.28 -9.43 17.16
N MET A 159 1.66 -8.65 16.27
CA MET A 159 0.29 -8.86 15.83
C MET A 159 0.08 -10.21 15.15
N ASN A 160 1.07 -10.68 14.39
CA ASN A 160 1.04 -12.01 13.78
C ASN A 160 1.14 -13.11 14.84
N LYS A 161 2.00 -12.94 15.82
CA LYS A 161 2.20 -13.90 16.93
C LYS A 161 0.95 -14.06 17.77
N ASP A 162 0.21 -12.99 18.04
CA ASP A 162 -0.99 -13.01 18.89
C ASP A 162 -2.30 -13.19 18.11
N GLY A 163 -2.22 -13.42 16.79
CA GLY A 163 -3.36 -13.78 15.94
C GLY A 163 -4.19 -12.60 15.41
N ARG A 164 -3.76 -11.35 15.61
CA ARG A 164 -4.40 -10.16 15.03
C ARG A 164 -4.11 -10.01 13.53
N LEU A 165 -3.02 -10.60 13.04
CA LEU A 165 -2.73 -10.79 11.63
C LEU A 165 -2.62 -12.29 11.35
N LYS A 166 -3.08 -12.75 10.20
CA LYS A 166 -3.12 -14.17 9.85
C LYS A 166 -2.43 -14.46 8.52
N GLY A 167 -1.92 -15.68 8.40
CA GLY A 167 -1.34 -16.18 7.17
C GLY A 167 0.06 -15.63 6.87
N ARG A 168 0.46 -15.74 5.61
CA ARG A 168 1.73 -15.19 5.10
C ARG A 168 1.61 -13.69 4.95
N LEU A 169 2.42 -12.93 5.67
CA LEU A 169 2.38 -11.47 5.64
C LEU A 169 3.05 -10.91 4.38
N TYR A 170 2.63 -9.72 4.02
CA TYR A 170 3.22 -8.90 2.96
C TYR A 170 3.57 -7.53 3.53
N VAL A 171 4.83 -7.16 3.49
CA VAL A 171 5.35 -5.95 4.13
C VAL A 171 5.91 -5.01 3.07
N GLN A 172 5.49 -3.74 3.11
CA GLN A 172 6.06 -2.69 2.28
C GLN A 172 6.93 -1.77 3.13
N PHE A 173 8.19 -1.58 2.72
CA PHE A 173 9.07 -0.55 3.28
C PHE A 173 8.78 0.76 2.58
N VAL A 174 8.24 1.75 3.30
CA VAL A 174 8.00 3.09 2.75
C VAL A 174 9.17 3.99 3.14
N MET A 175 9.98 4.37 2.16
CA MET A 175 11.23 5.10 2.37
C MET A 175 11.21 6.47 1.71
N GLY A 176 11.79 7.46 2.37
CA GLY A 176 11.96 8.81 1.83
C GLY A 176 10.81 9.76 2.14
N VAL A 177 9.86 9.37 2.99
CA VAL A 177 8.91 10.33 3.56
C VAL A 177 9.67 11.24 4.52
N LYS A 178 9.57 12.55 4.34
CA LYS A 178 10.18 13.52 5.26
C LYS A 178 9.68 13.30 6.69
N ASN A 179 10.60 13.28 7.64
CA ASN A 179 10.38 12.99 9.06
C ASN A 179 10.08 11.50 9.38
N ALA A 180 10.29 10.61 8.41
CA ALA A 180 10.26 9.16 8.63
C ALA A 180 11.58 8.54 8.15
N MET A 181 11.61 7.25 7.77
CA MET A 181 12.84 6.57 7.39
C MET A 181 13.43 7.12 6.07
N PRO A 182 14.73 7.44 6.04
CA PRO A 182 15.39 7.98 4.86
C PRO A 182 15.60 6.90 3.79
N VAL A 183 15.87 7.35 2.56
CA VAL A 183 16.38 6.47 1.49
C VAL A 183 17.87 6.29 1.72
N ASP A 184 18.21 5.26 2.46
CA ASP A 184 19.55 4.88 2.84
C ASP A 184 19.69 3.36 2.64
N LYS A 185 20.76 2.91 1.97
CA LYS A 185 20.93 1.51 1.62
C LYS A 185 21.11 0.62 2.84
N ASP A 186 21.82 1.09 3.86
CA ASP A 186 22.04 0.34 5.09
C ASP A 186 20.71 0.17 5.86
N VAL A 187 19.85 1.20 5.85
CA VAL A 187 18.50 1.11 6.42
C VAL A 187 17.67 0.10 5.64
N PHE A 188 17.69 0.15 4.31
CA PHE A 188 16.98 -0.81 3.47
C PHE A 188 17.42 -2.25 3.74
N ASP A 189 18.71 -2.49 3.79
CA ASP A 189 19.26 -3.82 4.08
C ASP A 189 18.89 -4.30 5.50
N TYR A 190 18.82 -3.37 6.46
CA TYR A 190 18.41 -3.69 7.82
C TYR A 190 16.91 -4.01 7.92
N TYR A 191 16.07 -3.36 7.12
CA TYR A 191 14.66 -3.74 6.98
C TYR A 191 14.52 -5.20 6.50
N ILE A 192 15.24 -5.57 5.45
CA ILE A 192 15.23 -6.95 4.92
C ILE A 192 15.64 -7.94 6.01
N LYS A 193 16.77 -7.70 6.67
CA LYS A 193 17.26 -8.56 7.77
C LYS A 193 16.24 -8.67 8.91
N THR A 194 15.54 -7.59 9.22
CA THR A 194 14.53 -7.57 10.28
C THR A 194 13.31 -8.40 9.89
N VAL A 195 12.82 -8.27 8.66
CA VAL A 195 11.71 -9.09 8.16
C VAL A 195 12.10 -10.56 8.12
N GLU A 196 13.28 -10.90 7.58
CA GLU A 196 13.77 -12.28 7.53
C GLU A 196 13.87 -12.92 8.90
N ARG A 197 14.30 -12.16 9.91
CA ARG A 197 14.44 -12.64 11.29
C ARG A 197 13.10 -12.78 12.02
N LEU A 198 12.19 -11.83 11.86
CA LEU A 198 10.94 -11.77 12.64
C LEU A 198 9.75 -12.42 11.92
N LEU A 199 9.77 -12.41 10.60
CA LEU A 199 8.69 -12.87 9.71
C LEU A 199 9.27 -13.69 8.55
N PRO A 200 9.95 -14.82 8.81
CA PRO A 200 10.73 -15.55 7.81
C PRO A 200 9.94 -16.05 6.60
N ASN A 201 8.62 -16.11 6.71
CA ASN A 201 7.72 -16.53 5.61
C ASN A 201 7.04 -15.35 4.92
N ALA A 202 7.33 -14.10 5.31
CA ALA A 202 6.71 -12.94 4.69
C ALA A 202 7.31 -12.64 3.31
N ASP A 203 6.48 -12.11 2.43
CA ASP A 203 6.94 -11.39 1.25
C ASP A 203 7.13 -9.93 1.61
N TRP A 204 7.97 -9.24 0.86
CA TRP A 204 8.18 -7.82 1.04
C TRP A 204 8.34 -7.08 -0.29
N CYS A 205 8.03 -5.81 -0.28
CA CYS A 205 8.36 -4.85 -1.33
C CYS A 205 8.84 -3.54 -0.69
N ALA A 206 9.27 -2.60 -1.50
CA ALA A 206 9.62 -1.27 -1.01
C ALA A 206 9.13 -0.19 -1.98
N ALA A 207 8.83 0.98 -1.42
CA ALA A 207 8.44 2.17 -2.17
C ALA A 207 9.35 3.34 -1.78
N GLY A 208 9.99 3.95 -2.77
CA GLY A 208 10.71 5.21 -2.62
C GLY A 208 9.78 6.38 -2.96
N ILE A 209 9.64 7.33 -2.05
CA ILE A 209 8.74 8.47 -2.23
C ILE A 209 9.38 9.55 -3.11
N GLY A 210 8.59 10.06 -4.08
CA GLY A 210 8.98 11.12 -4.98
C GLY A 210 10.19 10.76 -5.87
N LYS A 211 11.21 11.59 -5.86
CA LYS A 211 12.44 11.41 -6.67
C LYS A 211 13.23 10.13 -6.35
N ASN A 212 12.95 9.51 -5.20
CA ASN A 212 13.68 8.32 -4.74
C ASN A 212 13.07 7.00 -5.28
N GLN A 213 11.99 7.07 -6.05
CA GLN A 213 11.27 5.89 -6.53
C GLN A 213 12.18 4.94 -7.31
N ILE A 214 12.95 5.44 -8.26
CA ILE A 214 13.78 4.61 -9.14
C ILE A 214 14.89 3.90 -8.36
N ILE A 215 15.63 4.60 -7.51
CA ILE A 215 16.72 3.99 -6.75
C ILE A 215 16.24 2.88 -5.80
N VAL A 216 15.07 3.07 -5.16
CA VAL A 216 14.49 2.03 -4.30
C VAL A 216 14.03 0.83 -5.13
N ASN A 217 13.41 1.05 -6.31
CA ASN A 217 13.05 -0.03 -7.21
C ASN A 217 14.28 -0.83 -7.67
N GLU A 218 15.39 -0.16 -7.99
CA GLU A 218 16.65 -0.81 -8.34
C GLU A 218 17.17 -1.70 -7.20
N TRP A 219 17.08 -1.24 -5.94
CA TRP A 219 17.45 -2.05 -4.79
C TRP A 219 16.56 -3.28 -4.58
N CYS A 220 15.28 -3.18 -4.95
CA CYS A 220 14.35 -4.31 -4.82
C CYS A 220 14.65 -5.46 -5.81
N VAL A 221 15.22 -5.15 -6.96
CA VAL A 221 15.48 -6.16 -8.02
C VAL A 221 16.94 -6.63 -8.07
N ALA A 222 17.83 -6.00 -7.33
CA ALA A 222 19.25 -6.40 -7.20
C ALA A 222 19.41 -7.58 -6.26
#